data_e7e1f678dd46fe25bce97a0479a6379c
#
_entry.id   e7e1f678dd46fe25bce97a0479a6379c
#
_cell.length_a   1.000
_cell.length_b   1.000
_cell.length_c   1.000
_cell.angle_alpha   90.00
_cell.angle_beta   90.00
_cell.angle_gamma   90.00
#
_symmetry.space_group_name_H-M   'P 1'
#
loop_
_entity.id
_entity.type
_entity.pdbx_description
1 polymer ?
#
loop_
_entity_poly.entity_id
_entity_poly.type
_entity_poly.pdbx_seq_one_letter_code
_entity_poly.pdbx_strand_id
1 'polypeptide(L)'
;MLIPMADVPRWYAERKPEGTIAITHGKDALTWEQLERNANRRARAFAARGVKPGDFVAIGLPNGNTFFETSFAVWKCGATPTSLTWRLPRGEAAAVLDVLKPSLVVGGQPDWNAPNSLPVDFAPEGFSDEPVDNPVARYWKAMTSGGSTGRPKVILDHQPAVVETSVDQRLGIVRDVSLLNPGPLYHNAPFIISHTALFAGGRLTGMVKFDAEETLRLIAENSVQWVNFVPTMMHRI
;
A
#
# COMPACT_ATOMS: atom_id res chain seq x y z
N MET A 1 -10.36 3.84 19.36
CA MET A 1 -11.12 4.80 18.51
C MET A 1 -11.09 4.30 17.07
N LEU A 2 -12.24 4.30 16.41
CA LEU A 2 -12.35 3.92 15.01
C LEU A 2 -12.08 5.15 14.12
N ILE A 3 -11.15 5.05 13.19
CA ILE A 3 -10.81 6.12 12.24
C ILE A 3 -10.76 5.57 10.81
N PRO A 4 -10.97 6.42 9.77
CA PRO A 4 -10.68 6.03 8.39
C PRO A 4 -9.22 5.59 8.22
N MET A 5 -8.96 4.53 7.45
CA MET A 5 -7.58 4.13 7.13
C MET A 5 -6.82 5.24 6.42
N ALA A 6 -7.50 6.06 5.63
CA ALA A 6 -6.96 7.26 4.99
C ALA A 6 -6.33 8.25 5.97
N ASP A 7 -6.81 8.30 7.21
CA ASP A 7 -6.36 9.24 8.24
C ASP A 7 -5.20 8.71 9.10
N VAL A 8 -4.81 7.46 8.95
CA VAL A 8 -3.76 6.85 9.77
C VAL A 8 -2.44 7.62 9.73
N PRO A 9 -1.92 8.07 8.57
CA PRO A 9 -0.69 8.84 8.54
C PRO A 9 -0.80 10.14 9.35
N ARG A 10 -1.90 10.91 9.17
CA ARG A 10 -2.18 12.12 9.94
C ARG A 10 -2.30 11.84 11.44
N TRP A 11 -3.04 10.77 11.80
CA TRP A 11 -3.25 10.36 13.18
C TRP A 11 -1.94 10.18 13.95
N TYR A 12 -0.96 9.52 13.33
CA TYR A 12 0.33 9.28 13.94
C TYR A 12 1.29 10.48 13.79
N ALA A 13 1.21 11.24 12.71
CA ALA A 13 1.98 12.50 12.57
C ALA A 13 1.68 13.50 13.69
N GLU A 14 0.41 13.57 14.13
CA GLU A 14 -0.01 14.46 15.22
C GLU A 14 0.33 13.96 16.63
N ARG A 15 0.66 12.67 16.80
CA ARG A 15 0.78 12.01 18.12
C ARG A 15 2.14 11.45 18.44
N LYS A 16 2.94 11.21 17.42
CA LYS A 16 4.34 10.78 17.57
C LYS A 16 5.29 11.97 17.54
N PRO A 17 6.50 11.82 18.09
CA PRO A 17 7.53 12.85 17.95
C PRO A 17 7.77 13.19 16.47
N GLU A 18 7.99 14.47 16.20
CA GLU A 18 8.31 14.95 14.85
C GLU A 18 9.51 14.19 14.27
N GLY A 19 9.43 13.85 12.99
CA GLY A 19 10.46 13.07 12.30
C GLY A 19 10.44 11.57 12.58
N THR A 20 9.42 11.04 13.31
CA THR A 20 9.30 9.60 13.53
C THR A 20 9.11 8.87 12.21
N ILE A 21 10.01 7.91 11.93
CA ILE A 21 9.98 7.10 10.70
C ILE A 21 8.81 6.13 10.74
N ALA A 22 7.97 6.19 9.70
CA ALA A 22 6.90 5.24 9.44
C ALA A 22 7.38 4.07 8.56
N ILE A 23 8.10 4.39 7.48
CA ILE A 23 8.52 3.42 6.47
C ILE A 23 9.99 3.64 6.12
N THR A 24 10.73 2.54 6.00
CA THR A 24 12.08 2.54 5.41
C THR A 24 12.10 1.53 4.26
N HIS A 25 12.57 1.93 3.09
CA HIS A 25 12.73 1.04 1.95
C HIS A 25 14.08 1.28 1.28
N GLY A 26 15.00 0.32 1.44
CA GLY A 26 16.39 0.52 1.06
C GLY A 26 17.03 1.66 1.84
N LYS A 27 17.46 2.72 1.13
CA LYS A 27 18.03 3.93 1.73
C LYS A 27 17.00 5.05 1.98
N ASP A 28 15.79 4.88 1.48
CA ASP A 28 14.76 5.89 1.52
C ASP A 28 13.86 5.67 2.73
N ALA A 29 13.74 6.68 3.56
CA ALA A 29 12.86 6.68 4.71
C ALA A 29 11.76 7.74 4.56
N LEU A 30 10.56 7.41 5.03
CA LEU A 30 9.44 8.34 5.17
C LEU A 30 9.06 8.49 6.63
N THR A 31 8.90 9.71 7.08
CA THR A 31 8.25 10.01 8.34
C THR A 31 6.72 9.94 8.18
N TRP A 32 5.99 9.94 9.30
CA TRP A 32 4.53 9.98 9.27
C TRP A 32 4.01 11.26 8.60
N GLU A 33 4.66 12.40 8.85
CA GLU A 33 4.32 13.68 8.23
C GLU A 33 4.56 13.66 6.71
N GLN A 34 5.67 13.09 6.27
CA GLN A 34 5.96 12.96 4.85
C GLN A 34 4.98 12.03 4.15
N LEU A 35 4.64 10.88 4.78
CA LEU A 35 3.64 9.95 4.25
C LEU A 35 2.27 10.64 4.10
N GLU A 36 1.84 11.41 5.10
CA GLU A 36 0.60 12.17 5.04
C GLU A 36 0.60 13.18 3.90
N ARG A 37 1.62 14.04 3.83
CA ARG A 37 1.73 15.08 2.79
C ARG A 37 1.78 14.49 1.38
N ASN A 38 2.57 13.44 1.19
CA ASN A 38 2.71 12.78 -0.11
C ASN A 38 1.41 12.10 -0.53
N ALA A 39 0.70 11.45 0.40
CA ALA A 39 -0.61 10.88 0.15
C ALA A 39 -1.66 11.96 -0.22
N ASN A 40 -1.62 13.13 0.44
CA ASN A 40 -2.51 14.26 0.12
C ASN A 40 -2.30 14.79 -1.29
N ARG A 41 -1.03 15.01 -1.71
CA ARG A 41 -0.70 15.43 -3.08
C ARG A 41 -1.19 14.43 -4.11
N ARG A 42 -0.94 13.13 -3.88
CA ARG A 42 -1.38 12.06 -4.78
C ARG A 42 -2.91 11.97 -4.84
N ALA A 43 -3.61 12.09 -3.71
CA ALA A 43 -5.07 12.05 -3.67
C ALA A 43 -5.68 13.17 -4.53
N ARG A 44 -5.15 14.40 -4.44
CA ARG A 44 -5.60 15.51 -5.31
C ARG A 44 -5.32 15.26 -6.78
N ALA A 45 -4.15 14.70 -7.10
CA ALA A 45 -3.83 14.33 -8.47
C ALA A 45 -4.78 13.24 -9.00
N PHE A 46 -5.15 12.25 -8.18
CA PHE A 46 -6.09 11.20 -8.56
C PHE A 46 -7.52 11.75 -8.73
N ALA A 47 -7.97 12.62 -7.82
CA ALA A 47 -9.27 13.31 -7.95
C ALA A 47 -9.33 14.16 -9.24
N ALA A 48 -8.25 14.89 -9.58
CA ALA A 48 -8.14 15.64 -10.83
C ALA A 48 -8.16 14.73 -12.07
N ARG A 49 -7.81 13.45 -11.94
CA ARG A 49 -7.93 12.40 -12.95
C ARG A 49 -9.28 11.71 -12.96
N GLY A 50 -10.23 12.17 -12.15
CA GLY A 50 -11.62 11.69 -12.12
C GLY A 50 -11.89 10.53 -11.16
N VAL A 51 -10.94 10.16 -10.29
CA VAL A 51 -11.19 9.16 -9.23
C VAL A 51 -12.22 9.71 -8.24
N LYS A 52 -13.23 8.88 -7.94
CA LYS A 52 -14.38 9.24 -7.08
C LYS A 52 -14.54 8.19 -5.97
N PRO A 53 -15.27 8.54 -4.89
CA PRO A 53 -15.66 7.57 -3.87
C PRO A 53 -16.37 6.36 -4.48
N GLY A 54 -15.93 5.16 -4.05
CA GLY A 54 -16.46 3.89 -4.54
C GLY A 54 -15.75 3.30 -5.75
N ASP A 55 -14.86 4.05 -6.40
CA ASP A 55 -14.05 3.58 -7.52
C ASP A 55 -13.00 2.54 -7.09
N PHE A 56 -12.49 1.82 -8.08
CA PHE A 56 -11.28 1.00 -7.94
C PHE A 56 -10.10 1.70 -8.60
N VAL A 57 -8.95 1.66 -7.93
CA VAL A 57 -7.66 2.13 -8.48
C VAL A 57 -6.69 0.95 -8.52
N ALA A 58 -6.21 0.62 -9.70
CA ALA A 58 -5.20 -0.44 -9.86
C ALA A 58 -3.81 0.12 -9.54
N ILE A 59 -3.07 -0.59 -8.68
CA ILE A 59 -1.71 -0.24 -8.26
C ILE A 59 -0.74 -1.29 -8.81
N GLY A 60 -0.06 -0.95 -9.91
CA GLY A 60 0.99 -1.75 -10.54
C GLY A 60 2.38 -1.18 -10.24
N LEU A 61 2.71 -1.00 -8.97
CA LEU A 61 3.99 -0.44 -8.51
C LEU A 61 4.93 -1.53 -7.95
N PRO A 62 6.24 -1.38 -8.11
CA PRO A 62 7.20 -2.17 -7.36
C PRO A 62 7.11 -1.89 -5.86
N ASN A 63 7.74 -2.74 -5.04
CA ASN A 63 7.91 -2.43 -3.63
C ASN A 63 8.64 -1.10 -3.46
N GLY A 64 8.17 -0.27 -2.56
CA GLY A 64 8.75 1.05 -2.28
C GLY A 64 7.80 1.94 -1.49
N ASN A 65 8.31 3.09 -1.05
CA ASN A 65 7.54 4.08 -0.31
C ASN A 65 6.33 4.58 -1.11
N THR A 66 6.50 4.77 -2.42
CA THR A 66 5.45 5.21 -3.36
C THR A 66 4.23 4.29 -3.37
N PHE A 67 4.41 2.99 -3.12
CA PHE A 67 3.30 2.04 -3.04
C PHE A 67 2.35 2.40 -1.87
N PHE A 68 2.92 2.72 -0.71
CA PHE A 68 2.14 3.10 0.48
C PHE A 68 1.51 4.48 0.32
N GLU A 69 2.26 5.47 -0.17
CA GLU A 69 1.72 6.79 -0.51
C GLU A 69 0.51 6.67 -1.45
N THR A 70 0.62 5.80 -2.46
CA THR A 70 -0.47 5.53 -3.41
C THR A 70 -1.66 4.85 -2.73
N SER A 71 -1.43 3.84 -1.88
CA SER A 71 -2.51 3.15 -1.16
C SER A 71 -3.29 4.12 -0.27
N PHE A 72 -2.60 4.95 0.50
CA PHE A 72 -3.24 5.97 1.34
C PHE A 72 -3.95 7.03 0.50
N ALA A 73 -3.38 7.46 -0.62
CA ALA A 73 -4.02 8.40 -1.54
C ALA A 73 -5.32 7.85 -2.13
N VAL A 74 -5.37 6.57 -2.47
CA VAL A 74 -6.58 5.92 -2.96
C VAL A 74 -7.67 5.91 -1.88
N TRP A 75 -7.34 5.56 -0.64
CA TRP A 75 -8.30 5.66 0.47
C TRP A 75 -8.74 7.10 0.74
N LYS A 76 -7.84 8.08 0.59
CA LYS A 76 -8.20 9.51 0.71
C LYS A 76 -9.19 9.97 -0.35
N CYS A 77 -9.25 9.33 -1.51
CA CYS A 77 -10.29 9.53 -2.51
C CYS A 77 -11.60 8.78 -2.20
N GLY A 78 -11.69 7.99 -1.12
CA GLY A 78 -12.82 7.09 -0.87
C GLY A 78 -12.87 5.91 -1.83
N ALA A 79 -11.79 5.64 -2.53
CA ALA A 79 -11.65 4.57 -3.51
C ALA A 79 -10.97 3.32 -2.91
N THR A 80 -11.06 2.20 -3.62
CA THR A 80 -10.53 0.91 -3.19
C THR A 80 -9.23 0.60 -3.93
N PRO A 81 -8.10 0.44 -3.23
CA PRO A 81 -6.84 0.02 -3.86
C PRO A 81 -6.90 -1.45 -4.27
N THR A 82 -6.42 -1.74 -5.49
CA THR A 82 -6.29 -3.09 -6.03
C THR A 82 -4.86 -3.30 -6.51
N SER A 83 -4.10 -4.08 -5.75
CA SER A 83 -2.69 -4.32 -6.07
C SER A 83 -2.54 -5.36 -7.17
N LEU A 84 -1.72 -5.04 -8.17
CA LEU A 84 -1.35 -5.90 -9.29
C LEU A 84 0.17 -6.05 -9.33
N THR A 85 0.65 -7.22 -9.77
CA THR A 85 2.07 -7.27 -10.09
C THR A 85 2.38 -6.36 -11.28
N TRP A 86 3.30 -5.42 -11.08
CA TRP A 86 3.70 -4.48 -12.12
C TRP A 86 4.37 -5.14 -13.33
N ARG A 87 4.74 -6.43 -13.21
CA ARG A 87 5.32 -7.26 -14.28
C ARG A 87 4.28 -8.14 -15.00
N LEU A 88 3.00 -7.91 -14.77
CA LEU A 88 1.95 -8.73 -15.38
C LEU A 88 2.03 -8.61 -16.91
N PRO A 89 2.05 -9.74 -17.65
CA PRO A 89 2.03 -9.70 -19.10
C PRO A 89 0.78 -8.97 -19.63
N ARG A 90 0.92 -8.26 -20.74
CA ARG A 90 -0.15 -7.43 -21.34
C ARG A 90 -1.51 -8.12 -21.40
N GLY A 91 -1.55 -9.37 -21.89
CA GLY A 91 -2.82 -10.12 -22.04
C GLY A 91 -3.50 -10.39 -20.69
N GLU A 92 -2.71 -10.74 -19.66
CA GLU A 92 -3.22 -10.97 -18.31
C GLU A 92 -3.65 -9.65 -17.66
N ALA A 93 -2.89 -8.58 -17.86
CA ALA A 93 -3.23 -7.25 -17.38
C ALA A 93 -4.56 -6.78 -17.99
N ALA A 94 -4.71 -6.90 -19.30
CA ALA A 94 -5.96 -6.55 -19.99
C ALA A 94 -7.17 -7.32 -19.43
N ALA A 95 -7.03 -8.62 -19.20
CA ALA A 95 -8.10 -9.45 -18.64
C ALA A 95 -8.47 -9.03 -17.20
N VAL A 96 -7.48 -8.67 -16.37
CA VAL A 96 -7.72 -8.17 -15.01
C VAL A 96 -8.39 -6.81 -15.04
N LEU A 97 -7.88 -5.88 -15.86
CA LEU A 97 -8.41 -4.52 -15.98
C LEU A 97 -9.84 -4.51 -16.53
N ASP A 98 -10.18 -5.44 -17.43
CA ASP A 98 -11.55 -5.60 -17.95
C ASP A 98 -12.55 -6.01 -16.85
N VAL A 99 -12.15 -6.91 -15.95
CA VAL A 99 -12.97 -7.33 -14.79
C VAL A 99 -13.04 -6.23 -13.74
N LEU A 100 -11.90 -5.61 -13.42
CA LEU A 100 -11.78 -4.61 -12.34
C LEU A 100 -12.45 -3.28 -12.74
N LYS A 101 -12.30 -2.87 -14.01
CA LYS A 101 -12.74 -1.56 -14.55
C LYS A 101 -12.28 -0.40 -13.67
N PRO A 102 -10.97 -0.26 -13.42
CA PRO A 102 -10.49 0.78 -12.53
C PRO A 102 -10.66 2.16 -13.18
N SER A 103 -10.98 3.17 -12.36
CA SER A 103 -11.02 4.57 -12.82
C SER A 103 -9.62 5.15 -13.08
N LEU A 104 -8.60 4.56 -12.45
CA LEU A 104 -7.19 4.94 -12.63
C LEU A 104 -6.30 3.71 -12.46
N VAL A 105 -5.23 3.66 -13.26
CA VAL A 105 -4.11 2.72 -13.10
C VAL A 105 -2.86 3.51 -12.72
N VAL A 106 -2.19 3.17 -11.61
CA VAL A 106 -0.94 3.79 -11.19
C VAL A 106 0.20 2.79 -11.38
N GLY A 107 1.14 3.09 -12.26
CA GLY A 107 2.22 2.18 -12.63
C GLY A 107 1.81 1.15 -13.69
N GLY A 108 2.36 -0.05 -13.58
CA GLY A 108 2.22 -1.12 -14.58
C GLY A 108 3.19 -0.96 -15.75
N GLN A 109 3.05 -1.81 -16.76
CA GLN A 109 3.86 -1.73 -17.97
C GLN A 109 3.22 -0.77 -18.99
N PRO A 110 4.00 -0.05 -19.79
CA PRO A 110 3.46 0.86 -20.79
C PRO A 110 2.51 0.19 -21.79
N ASP A 111 2.71 -1.10 -22.05
CA ASP A 111 1.92 -1.89 -22.99
C ASP A 111 0.57 -2.39 -22.42
N TRP A 112 0.27 -2.09 -21.15
CA TRP A 112 -1.07 -2.36 -20.59
C TRP A 112 -2.15 -1.52 -21.28
N ASN A 113 -1.78 -0.37 -21.89
CA ASN A 113 -2.67 0.52 -22.63
C ASN A 113 -3.92 0.92 -21.85
N ALA A 114 -3.80 1.11 -20.55
CA ALA A 114 -4.91 1.57 -19.71
C ALA A 114 -5.27 3.02 -20.08
N PRO A 115 -6.55 3.33 -20.39
CA PRO A 115 -6.96 4.65 -20.89
C PRO A 115 -6.66 5.81 -19.93
N ASN A 116 -6.75 5.56 -18.64
CA ASN A 116 -6.41 6.52 -17.59
C ASN A 116 -5.32 5.90 -16.72
N SER A 117 -4.07 6.25 -17.00
CA SER A 117 -2.91 5.71 -16.30
C SER A 117 -1.91 6.79 -15.92
N LEU A 118 -1.15 6.52 -14.87
CA LEU A 118 -0.01 7.29 -14.42
C LEU A 118 1.23 6.39 -14.46
N PRO A 119 2.39 6.87 -14.87
CA PRO A 119 3.61 6.06 -14.92
C PRO A 119 4.11 5.69 -13.52
N VAL A 120 5.04 4.73 -13.44
CA VAL A 120 5.63 4.24 -12.18
C VAL A 120 6.33 5.36 -11.40
N ASP A 121 6.96 6.28 -12.11
CA ASP A 121 7.71 7.43 -11.59
C ASP A 121 6.86 8.71 -11.46
N PHE A 122 5.53 8.59 -11.53
CA PHE A 122 4.65 9.74 -11.37
C PHE A 122 4.92 10.50 -10.07
N ALA A 123 5.26 11.77 -10.21
CA ALA A 123 5.38 12.73 -9.12
C ALA A 123 4.21 13.71 -9.16
N PRO A 124 3.46 13.89 -8.04
CA PRO A 124 2.31 14.79 -7.97
C PRO A 124 2.74 16.25 -7.70
N GLU A 125 3.64 16.77 -8.54
CA GLU A 125 4.13 18.14 -8.43
C GLU A 125 3.00 19.15 -8.67
N GLY A 126 3.03 20.27 -7.96
CA GLY A 126 2.04 21.34 -8.07
C GLY A 126 0.71 21.08 -7.33
N PHE A 127 0.50 19.90 -6.75
CA PHE A 127 -0.64 19.65 -5.90
C PHE A 127 -0.34 19.97 -4.43
N SER A 128 -1.32 20.60 -3.74
CA SER A 128 -1.22 20.91 -2.32
C SER A 128 -1.09 19.64 -1.46
N ASP A 129 -0.29 19.73 -0.40
CA ASP A 129 -0.11 18.66 0.60
C ASP A 129 -0.96 18.84 1.86
N GLU A 130 -1.78 19.88 1.90
CA GLU A 130 -2.73 20.11 2.98
C GLU A 130 -3.70 18.91 3.14
N PRO A 131 -4.23 18.69 4.34
CA PRO A 131 -5.21 17.64 4.57
C PRO A 131 -6.38 17.67 3.57
N VAL A 132 -6.92 16.52 3.23
CA VAL A 132 -8.12 16.37 2.40
C VAL A 132 -9.24 15.76 3.24
N ASP A 133 -10.49 16.17 2.96
CA ASP A 133 -11.65 15.48 3.51
C ASP A 133 -11.79 14.11 2.87
N ASN A 134 -11.88 13.08 3.70
CA ASN A 134 -11.81 11.70 3.23
C ASN A 134 -13.15 10.99 3.41
N PRO A 135 -13.90 10.68 2.35
CA PRO A 135 -14.98 9.72 2.45
C PRO A 135 -14.40 8.32 2.72
N VAL A 136 -15.03 7.57 3.61
CA VAL A 136 -14.58 6.19 3.90
C VAL A 136 -14.80 5.32 2.67
N ALA A 137 -13.74 4.67 2.18
CA ALA A 137 -13.86 3.72 1.09
C ALA A 137 -14.71 2.52 1.51
N ARG A 138 -15.63 2.10 0.62
CA ARG A 138 -16.57 1.00 0.86
C ARG A 138 -15.85 -0.31 1.15
N TYR A 139 -14.75 -0.57 0.44
CA TYR A 139 -13.89 -1.73 0.61
C TYR A 139 -12.48 -1.26 0.90
N TRP A 140 -11.84 -1.81 1.92
CA TRP A 140 -10.49 -1.37 2.24
C TRP A 140 -9.43 -1.86 1.24
N LYS A 141 -9.71 -2.98 0.56
CA LYS A 141 -8.87 -3.50 -0.53
C LYS A 141 -9.65 -4.41 -1.46
N ALA A 142 -9.16 -4.55 -2.67
CA ALA A 142 -9.47 -5.63 -3.59
C ALA A 142 -8.16 -6.30 -4.02
N MET A 143 -8.18 -7.62 -4.19
CA MET A 143 -7.01 -8.38 -4.60
C MET A 143 -7.35 -9.21 -5.83
N THR A 144 -6.36 -9.43 -6.68
CA THR A 144 -6.52 -10.34 -7.82
C THR A 144 -6.01 -11.73 -7.50
N SER A 145 -6.72 -12.76 -7.90
CA SER A 145 -6.21 -14.12 -7.91
C SER A 145 -5.79 -14.49 -9.33
N GLY A 146 -4.61 -15.10 -9.47
CA GLY A 146 -4.26 -15.81 -10.69
C GLY A 146 -5.25 -16.98 -10.82
N GLY A 147 -6.19 -16.87 -11.74
CA GLY A 147 -7.21 -17.89 -11.89
C GLY A 147 -6.60 -19.20 -12.34
N SER A 148 -6.58 -20.22 -11.47
CA SER A 148 -6.26 -21.61 -11.84
C SER A 148 -7.17 -22.14 -12.98
N THR A 149 -8.25 -21.40 -13.28
CA THR A 149 -9.22 -21.68 -14.35
C THR A 149 -9.02 -20.78 -15.59
N GLY A 150 -7.91 -20.05 -15.69
CA GLY A 150 -7.59 -19.17 -16.83
C GLY A 150 -8.33 -17.83 -16.88
N ARG A 151 -9.27 -17.57 -15.96
CA ARG A 151 -9.95 -16.27 -15.85
C ARG A 151 -9.56 -15.56 -14.56
N PRO A 152 -9.11 -14.30 -14.62
CA PRO A 152 -8.79 -13.53 -13.43
C PRO A 152 -10.05 -13.28 -12.60
N LYS A 153 -9.88 -13.26 -11.28
CA LYS A 153 -10.94 -12.90 -10.33
C LYS A 153 -10.48 -11.74 -9.49
N VAL A 154 -11.39 -10.82 -9.22
CA VAL A 154 -11.20 -9.76 -8.22
C VAL A 154 -11.92 -10.17 -6.95
N ILE A 155 -11.16 -10.28 -5.87
CA ILE A 155 -11.65 -10.66 -4.54
C ILE A 155 -11.78 -9.38 -3.73
N LEU A 156 -13.02 -9.01 -3.41
CA LEU A 156 -13.33 -7.86 -2.57
C LEU A 156 -13.29 -8.25 -1.10
N ASP A 157 -12.60 -7.46 -0.31
CA ASP A 157 -12.75 -7.53 1.14
C ASP A 157 -13.89 -6.59 1.56
N HIS A 158 -15.01 -7.17 1.98
CA HIS A 158 -16.24 -6.45 2.29
C HIS A 158 -16.19 -5.62 3.58
N GLN A 159 -15.00 -5.41 4.15
CA GLN A 159 -14.80 -4.50 5.27
C GLN A 159 -14.62 -3.06 4.78
N PRO A 160 -15.27 -2.06 5.37
CA PRO A 160 -14.99 -0.66 5.07
C PRO A 160 -13.55 -0.30 5.46
N ALA A 161 -13.01 0.74 4.81
CA ALA A 161 -11.65 1.20 5.07
C ALA A 161 -11.54 2.00 6.39
N VAL A 162 -11.82 1.33 7.49
CA VAL A 162 -11.68 1.88 8.86
C VAL A 162 -10.79 0.98 9.71
N VAL A 163 -10.14 1.57 10.69
CA VAL A 163 -9.27 0.85 11.61
C VAL A 163 -9.50 1.30 13.06
N GLU A 164 -9.44 0.36 13.99
CA GLU A 164 -9.51 0.62 15.43
C GLU A 164 -8.08 0.88 15.95
N THR A 165 -7.80 2.12 16.36
CA THR A 165 -6.47 2.53 16.83
C THR A 165 -6.19 2.16 18.30
N SER A 166 -7.23 1.73 19.04
CA SER A 166 -7.09 1.30 20.45
C SER A 166 -6.80 -0.20 20.61
N VAL A 167 -6.77 -0.96 19.50
CA VAL A 167 -6.46 -2.39 19.55
C VAL A 167 -4.96 -2.57 19.73
N ASP A 168 -4.57 -3.22 20.81
CA ASP A 168 -3.16 -3.42 21.15
C ASP A 168 -2.47 -4.50 20.31
N GLN A 169 -3.25 -5.39 19.69
CA GLN A 169 -2.73 -6.45 18.84
C GLN A 169 -3.71 -6.84 17.72
N ARG A 170 -3.20 -6.95 16.49
CA ARG A 170 -3.93 -7.49 15.33
C ARG A 170 -3.02 -8.43 14.56
N LEU A 171 -3.44 -9.65 14.28
CA LEU A 171 -2.66 -10.69 13.59
C LEU A 171 -1.29 -10.96 14.24
N GLY A 172 -1.19 -10.84 15.57
CA GLY A 172 0.08 -10.93 16.28
C GLY A 172 0.96 -9.68 16.17
N ILE A 173 0.53 -8.65 15.45
CA ILE A 173 1.22 -7.37 15.29
C ILE A 173 0.75 -6.46 16.43
N VAL A 174 1.69 -6.11 17.29
CA VAL A 174 1.45 -5.23 18.44
C VAL A 174 1.61 -3.76 18.06
N ARG A 175 1.14 -2.87 18.92
CA ARG A 175 1.34 -1.43 18.78
C ARG A 175 2.82 -1.09 18.70
N ASP A 176 3.15 -0.10 17.87
CA ASP A 176 4.51 0.42 17.67
C ASP A 176 5.55 -0.64 17.23
N VAL A 177 5.08 -1.72 16.62
CA VAL A 177 5.92 -2.81 16.13
C VAL A 177 7.01 -2.33 15.17
N SER A 178 8.20 -2.92 15.24
CA SER A 178 9.18 -2.90 14.14
C SER A 178 8.97 -4.13 13.27
N LEU A 179 8.47 -3.93 12.05
CA LEU A 179 8.10 -5.00 11.13
C LEU A 179 8.97 -4.97 9.88
N LEU A 180 9.43 -6.15 9.45
CA LEU A 180 10.10 -6.34 8.15
C LEU A 180 9.18 -7.07 7.19
N ASN A 181 8.98 -6.50 6.00
CA ASN A 181 8.33 -7.18 4.88
C ASN A 181 9.30 -7.44 3.74
N PRO A 182 9.80 -8.67 3.58
CA PRO A 182 10.65 -9.06 2.45
C PRO A 182 9.86 -9.47 1.21
N GLY A 183 8.54 -9.59 1.32
CA GLY A 183 7.67 -10.07 0.26
C GLY A 183 7.14 -8.96 -0.67
N PRO A 184 6.64 -9.33 -1.85
CA PRO A 184 6.10 -8.36 -2.80
C PRO A 184 4.71 -7.87 -2.37
N LEU A 185 4.55 -6.54 -2.32
CA LEU A 185 3.35 -5.85 -1.83
C LEU A 185 2.08 -6.10 -2.68
N TYR A 186 2.23 -6.59 -3.89
CA TYR A 186 1.07 -6.95 -4.71
C TYR A 186 0.41 -8.28 -4.29
N HIS A 187 1.01 -9.05 -3.40
CA HIS A 187 0.36 -10.22 -2.79
C HIS A 187 -0.42 -9.85 -1.54
N ASN A 188 -1.50 -10.61 -1.29
CA ASN A 188 -2.45 -10.34 -0.22
C ASN A 188 -1.80 -10.27 1.17
N ALA A 189 -1.00 -11.26 1.56
CA ALA A 189 -0.40 -11.29 2.89
C ALA A 189 0.61 -10.13 3.12
N PRO A 190 1.60 -9.88 2.25
CA PRO A 190 2.47 -8.72 2.37
C PRO A 190 1.72 -7.38 2.42
N PHE A 191 0.66 -7.21 1.61
CA PHE A 191 -0.18 -6.02 1.65
C PHE A 191 -0.83 -5.84 3.02
N ILE A 192 -1.58 -6.86 3.48
CA ILE A 192 -2.31 -6.80 4.77
C ILE A 192 -1.35 -6.52 5.92
N ILE A 193 -0.27 -7.30 6.01
CA ILE A 193 0.64 -7.27 7.14
C ILE A 193 1.39 -5.94 7.22
N SER A 194 1.88 -5.44 6.08
CA SER A 194 2.57 -4.15 6.04
C SER A 194 1.65 -2.99 6.44
N HIS A 195 0.42 -2.96 5.92
CA HIS A 195 -0.54 -1.92 6.33
C HIS A 195 -1.01 -2.09 7.77
N THR A 196 -1.15 -3.34 8.27
CA THR A 196 -1.49 -3.57 9.68
C THR A 196 -0.42 -3.03 10.63
N ALA A 197 0.88 -3.15 10.27
CA ALA A 197 1.96 -2.54 11.05
C ALA A 197 1.82 -1.01 11.10
N LEU A 198 1.53 -0.38 9.97
CA LEU A 198 1.27 1.07 9.92
C LEU A 198 0.02 1.45 10.69
N PHE A 199 -1.06 0.67 10.61
CA PHE A 199 -2.29 0.91 11.37
C PHE A 199 -2.07 0.79 12.88
N ALA A 200 -1.09 -0.02 13.30
CA ALA A 200 -0.65 -0.14 14.70
C ALA A 200 0.36 0.95 15.12
N GLY A 201 0.68 1.91 14.25
CA GLY A 201 1.67 2.95 14.52
C GLY A 201 3.12 2.48 14.46
N GLY A 202 3.35 1.29 13.94
CA GLY A 202 4.66 0.67 13.87
C GLY A 202 5.56 1.27 12.79
N ARG A 203 6.83 0.85 12.83
CA ARG A 203 7.81 1.12 11.78
C ARG A 203 7.88 -0.06 10.82
N LEU A 204 7.69 0.21 9.54
CA LEU A 204 7.80 -0.78 8.48
C LEU A 204 9.14 -0.68 7.77
N THR A 205 9.87 -1.78 7.70
CA THR A 205 11.04 -1.93 6.83
C THR A 205 10.66 -2.80 5.64
N GLY A 206 10.80 -2.29 4.42
CA GLY A 206 10.50 -3.00 3.17
C GLY A 206 11.77 -3.35 2.40
N MET A 207 11.71 -4.41 1.62
CA MET A 207 12.78 -4.83 0.72
C MET A 207 12.31 -4.75 -0.75
N VAL A 208 13.23 -4.38 -1.66
CA VAL A 208 12.96 -4.39 -3.11
C VAL A 208 12.65 -5.81 -3.59
N LYS A 209 13.45 -6.76 -3.13
CA LYS A 209 13.28 -8.21 -3.33
C LYS A 209 13.87 -8.94 -2.13
N PHE A 210 13.39 -10.16 -1.90
CA PHE A 210 13.95 -11.01 -0.86
C PHE A 210 15.41 -11.35 -1.15
N ASP A 211 16.25 -11.14 -0.15
CA ASP A 211 17.62 -11.59 -0.03
C ASP A 211 17.85 -12.07 1.41
N ALA A 212 18.43 -13.26 1.59
CA ALA A 212 18.53 -13.89 2.91
C ALA A 212 19.49 -13.14 3.84
N GLU A 213 20.67 -12.79 3.35
CA GLU A 213 21.69 -12.08 4.13
C GLU A 213 21.21 -10.68 4.52
N GLU A 214 20.67 -9.93 3.55
CA GLU A 214 20.09 -8.61 3.78
C GLU A 214 18.92 -8.68 4.76
N THR A 215 18.10 -9.73 4.70
CA THR A 215 17.00 -9.94 5.65
C THR A 215 17.51 -10.06 7.08
N LEU A 216 18.53 -10.88 7.32
CA LEU A 216 19.12 -11.05 8.66
C LEU A 216 19.79 -9.75 9.15
N ARG A 217 20.48 -9.05 8.27
CA ARG A 217 21.07 -7.75 8.57
C ARG A 217 20.01 -6.73 9.00
N LEU A 218 18.92 -6.61 8.22
CA LEU A 218 17.83 -5.67 8.52
C LEU A 218 17.09 -6.03 9.82
N ILE A 219 16.93 -7.33 10.13
CA ILE A 219 16.35 -7.78 11.41
C ILE A 219 17.19 -7.26 12.57
N ALA A 220 18.51 -7.45 12.51
CA ALA A 220 19.42 -7.04 13.57
C ALA A 220 19.49 -5.51 13.72
N GLU A 221 19.70 -4.79 12.61
CA GLU A 221 19.89 -3.34 12.63
C GLU A 221 18.62 -2.56 13.02
N ASN A 222 17.44 -3.06 12.66
CA ASN A 222 16.17 -2.38 12.92
C ASN A 222 15.41 -2.93 14.14
N SER A 223 16.03 -3.83 14.93
CA SER A 223 15.38 -4.47 16.08
C SER A 223 13.99 -5.02 15.71
N VAL A 224 13.92 -5.74 14.58
CA VAL A 224 12.66 -6.23 14.02
C VAL A 224 12.01 -7.24 14.95
N GLN A 225 10.74 -7.03 15.26
CA GLN A 225 9.94 -7.87 16.16
C GLN A 225 9.02 -8.82 15.40
N TRP A 226 8.73 -8.51 14.13
CA TRP A 226 7.79 -9.30 13.33
C TRP A 226 8.21 -9.32 11.85
N VAL A 227 8.17 -10.51 11.23
CA VAL A 227 8.54 -10.70 9.81
C VAL A 227 7.49 -11.57 9.12
N ASN A 228 7.13 -11.22 7.89
CA ASN A 228 6.28 -12.03 7.04
C ASN A 228 7.12 -12.95 6.14
N PHE A 229 7.30 -14.20 6.53
CA PHE A 229 7.99 -15.19 5.70
C PHE A 229 7.00 -16.15 5.02
N VAL A 230 7.33 -16.51 3.78
CA VAL A 230 6.77 -17.70 3.14
C VAL A 230 7.76 -18.88 3.28
N PRO A 231 7.30 -20.14 3.20
CA PRO A 231 8.19 -21.31 3.45
C PRO A 231 9.49 -21.31 2.65
N THR A 232 9.43 -20.89 1.39
CA THR A 232 10.64 -20.80 0.53
C THR A 232 11.65 -19.76 0.99
N MET A 233 11.22 -18.70 1.66
CA MET A 233 12.13 -17.72 2.29
C MET A 233 12.79 -18.31 3.53
N MET A 234 12.00 -19.01 4.36
CA MET A 234 12.52 -19.67 5.58
C MET A 234 13.59 -20.72 5.28
N HIS A 235 13.48 -21.44 4.16
CA HIS A 235 14.49 -22.41 3.75
C HIS A 235 15.79 -21.78 3.23
N ARG A 236 15.78 -20.47 2.95
CA ARG A 236 16.95 -19.77 2.38
C ARG A 236 17.68 -18.89 3.41
N ILE A 237 17.11 -18.72 4.59
CA ILE A 237 17.72 -18.08 5.77
C ILE A 237 18.37 -19.13 6.65
#